data_c30bbf044a23e12d037bc8fcda412f0c
#
_entry.id   c30bbf044a23e12d037bc8fcda412f0c
#
_cell.length_a   1.000
_cell.length_b   1.000
_cell.length_c   1.000
_cell.angle_alpha   90.00
_cell.angle_beta   90.00
_cell.angle_gamma   90.00
#
_symmetry.space_group_name_H-M   'P 1'
#
loop_
_entity.id
_entity.type
_entity.pdbx_description
1 polymer ?
#
loop_
_entity_poly.entity_id
_entity_poly.type
_entity_poly.pdbx_seq_one_letter_code
_entity_poly.pdbx_strand_id
1 'polypeptide(L)'
;MKKLIFIYLFPLFSFAGNLDQLLNLAEQNKKVEASRYTLEATKEKEYAIKSGYMPNLSLGANQTFNQEKNISTPEKSTTGLATLAFTVYDGGKREASFEQQKALIKSATFSLASIQNNISLDVIYYYYNYLSTLSSKESTTQKMQQLEAERYRLEKFLSVGSITADELQKIVSSIEQTKVDLLTLDNTLNNISNTLEYLTGQEIIVEKGSTLVFKDAKKEEPKRFDILALEQSIQSTKAEAKIAKAPNRPTIIIQDTYSQYDFDYPVATNNLDHQNTIQLLLEWKIFDFGSTSANAQAAYLNYLSVD
;
A
#
# COMPACT_ATOMS: atom_id res chain seq x y z
N MET A 1 -37.16 13.15 -17.36
CA MET A 1 -36.52 11.85 -17.17
C MET A 1 -36.33 11.61 -15.69
N LYS A 2 -37.19 10.78 -15.06
CA LYS A 2 -37.17 10.48 -13.60
C LYS A 2 -36.03 9.49 -13.36
N LYS A 3 -34.99 9.87 -12.60
CA LYS A 3 -33.95 8.96 -12.12
C LYS A 3 -34.54 8.15 -10.96
N LEU A 4 -34.78 6.85 -11.18
CA LEU A 4 -35.06 5.90 -10.11
C LEU A 4 -33.75 5.70 -9.32
N ILE A 5 -33.75 6.16 -8.08
CA ILE A 5 -32.71 5.83 -7.10
C ILE A 5 -33.05 4.43 -6.57
N PHE A 6 -32.33 3.42 -7.02
CA PHE A 6 -32.33 2.09 -6.40
C PHE A 6 -31.56 2.16 -5.09
N ILE A 7 -32.26 2.26 -3.98
CA ILE A 7 -31.68 2.04 -2.64
C ILE A 7 -31.45 0.54 -2.52
N TYR A 8 -30.22 0.09 -2.70
CA TYR A 8 -29.79 -1.25 -2.33
C TYR A 8 -29.80 -1.34 -0.80
N LEU A 9 -30.87 -1.92 -0.27
CA LEU A 9 -30.91 -2.39 1.11
C LEU A 9 -29.96 -3.60 1.19
N PHE A 10 -28.70 -3.37 1.61
CA PHE A 10 -27.80 -4.47 1.97
C PHE A 10 -28.37 -5.11 3.23
N PRO A 11 -28.73 -6.40 3.22
CA PRO A 11 -29.10 -7.07 4.47
C PRO A 11 -27.84 -7.13 5.34
N LEU A 12 -27.92 -6.57 6.54
CA LEU A 12 -26.94 -6.76 7.61
C LEU A 12 -27.00 -8.25 8.03
N PHE A 13 -26.21 -9.08 7.38
CA PHE A 13 -25.99 -10.44 7.84
C PHE A 13 -24.92 -10.39 8.94
N SER A 14 -25.32 -10.46 10.21
CA SER A 14 -24.41 -10.83 11.30
C SER A 14 -23.93 -12.24 11.04
N PHE A 15 -22.65 -12.39 10.75
CA PHE A 15 -22.03 -13.69 10.47
C PHE A 15 -21.52 -14.27 11.79
N ALA A 16 -22.08 -15.40 12.22
CA ALA A 16 -21.52 -16.19 13.31
C ALA A 16 -20.27 -16.92 12.78
N GLY A 17 -19.09 -16.63 13.34
CA GLY A 17 -17.82 -17.13 12.80
C GLY A 17 -16.86 -17.68 13.84
N ASN A 18 -16.28 -18.84 13.51
CA ASN A 18 -15.11 -19.37 14.21
C ASN A 18 -13.82 -18.67 13.74
N LEU A 19 -12.70 -18.95 14.39
CA LEU A 19 -11.40 -18.30 14.07
C LEU A 19 -11.01 -18.44 12.60
N ASP A 20 -11.18 -19.61 11.98
CA ASP A 20 -10.78 -19.85 10.59
C ASP A 20 -11.60 -18.99 9.62
N GLN A 21 -12.88 -18.81 9.89
CA GLN A 21 -13.76 -17.94 9.10
C GLN A 21 -13.37 -16.47 9.25
N LEU A 22 -13.04 -16.02 10.47
CA LEU A 22 -12.56 -14.66 10.71
C LEU A 22 -11.24 -14.39 9.97
N LEU A 23 -10.32 -15.34 9.97
CA LEU A 23 -9.06 -15.24 9.24
C LEU A 23 -9.28 -15.11 7.73
N ASN A 24 -10.19 -15.90 7.16
CA ASN A 24 -10.54 -15.81 5.73
C ASN A 24 -11.17 -14.45 5.37
N LEU A 25 -12.03 -13.91 6.24
CA LEU A 25 -12.61 -12.57 6.04
C LEU A 25 -11.55 -11.47 6.14
N ALA A 26 -10.61 -11.61 7.06
CA ALA A 26 -9.51 -10.68 7.25
C ALA A 26 -8.57 -10.55 6.02
N GLU A 27 -8.50 -11.56 5.15
CA GLU A 27 -7.79 -11.47 3.87
C GLU A 27 -8.38 -10.40 2.92
N GLN A 28 -9.66 -10.03 3.12
CA GLN A 28 -10.34 -8.98 2.37
C GLN A 28 -10.27 -7.62 3.06
N ASN A 29 -9.50 -7.50 4.14
CA ASN A 29 -9.31 -6.24 4.86
C ASN A 29 -8.80 -5.13 3.92
N LYS A 30 -9.31 -3.91 4.10
CA LYS A 30 -8.96 -2.76 3.26
C LYS A 30 -7.47 -2.42 3.25
N LYS A 31 -6.73 -2.71 4.33
CA LYS A 31 -5.26 -2.54 4.36
C LYS A 31 -4.56 -3.56 3.48
N VAL A 32 -5.05 -4.82 3.45
CA VAL A 32 -4.53 -5.87 2.56
C VAL A 32 -4.82 -5.49 1.11
N GLU A 33 -6.06 -5.09 0.82
CA GLU A 33 -6.46 -4.65 -0.52
C GLU A 33 -5.61 -3.46 -1.01
N ALA A 34 -5.42 -2.43 -0.19
CA ALA A 34 -4.56 -1.28 -0.50
C ALA A 34 -3.10 -1.69 -0.79
N SER A 35 -2.55 -2.63 0.00
CA SER A 35 -1.20 -3.14 -0.22
C SER A 35 -1.10 -3.98 -1.50
N ARG A 36 -2.16 -4.72 -1.86
CA ARG A 36 -2.26 -5.44 -3.14
C ARG A 36 -2.25 -4.48 -4.32
N TYR A 37 -3.02 -3.38 -4.27
CA TYR A 37 -2.97 -2.34 -5.30
C TYR A 37 -1.60 -1.66 -5.38
N THR A 38 -0.91 -1.46 -4.26
CA THR A 38 0.46 -0.95 -4.26
C THR A 38 1.43 -1.90 -4.98
N LEU A 39 1.30 -3.20 -4.76
CA LEU A 39 2.08 -4.21 -5.47
C LEU A 39 1.78 -4.19 -6.98
N GLU A 40 0.50 -4.17 -7.37
CA GLU A 40 0.11 -4.10 -8.79
C GLU A 40 0.62 -2.82 -9.45
N ALA A 41 0.46 -1.65 -8.80
CA ALA A 41 1.01 -0.40 -9.30
C ALA A 41 2.54 -0.46 -9.48
N THR A 42 3.23 -1.16 -8.60
CA THR A 42 4.69 -1.35 -8.71
C THR A 42 5.05 -2.28 -9.88
N LYS A 43 4.24 -3.30 -10.17
CA LYS A 43 4.41 -4.16 -11.37
C LYS A 43 4.14 -3.39 -12.66
N GLU A 44 3.10 -2.54 -12.69
CA GLU A 44 2.83 -1.68 -13.86
C GLU A 44 3.97 -0.70 -14.13
N LYS A 45 4.64 -0.19 -13.10
CA LYS A 45 5.86 0.62 -13.25
C LYS A 45 7.01 -0.16 -13.91
N GLU A 46 7.16 -1.46 -13.63
CA GLU A 46 8.14 -2.30 -14.34
C GLU A 46 7.84 -2.35 -15.83
N TYR A 47 6.56 -2.53 -16.18
CA TYR A 47 6.13 -2.52 -17.57
C TYR A 47 6.40 -1.16 -18.23
N ALA A 48 6.06 -0.06 -17.56
CA ALA A 48 6.33 1.29 -18.05
C ALA A 48 7.82 1.55 -18.28
N ILE A 49 8.70 1.09 -17.37
CA ILE A 49 10.16 1.19 -17.54
C ILE A 49 10.60 0.39 -18.75
N LYS A 50 10.15 -0.86 -18.91
CA LYS A 50 10.47 -1.70 -20.08
C LYS A 50 10.03 -1.05 -21.39
N SER A 51 8.80 -0.53 -21.42
CA SER A 51 8.22 0.14 -22.59
C SER A 51 8.94 1.45 -22.91
N GLY A 52 9.39 2.21 -21.92
CA GLY A 52 10.16 3.43 -22.10
C GLY A 52 11.53 3.23 -22.74
N TYR A 53 12.03 1.98 -22.78
CA TYR A 53 13.24 1.61 -23.50
C TYR A 53 13.00 0.98 -24.88
N MET A 54 11.74 0.89 -25.33
CA MET A 54 11.40 0.50 -26.69
C MET A 54 11.47 1.73 -27.61
N PRO A 55 11.55 1.52 -28.96
CA PRO A 55 11.49 2.64 -29.88
C PRO A 55 10.21 3.48 -29.66
N ASN A 56 10.38 4.78 -29.58
CA ASN A 56 9.30 5.73 -29.38
C ASN A 56 8.99 6.45 -30.69
N LEU A 57 7.73 6.40 -31.14
CA LEU A 57 7.23 7.12 -32.30
C LEU A 57 6.48 8.36 -31.80
N SER A 58 6.92 9.54 -32.22
CA SER A 58 6.27 10.82 -31.95
C SER A 58 5.86 11.51 -33.25
N LEU A 59 4.72 12.18 -33.22
CA LEU A 59 4.23 13.04 -34.32
C LEU A 59 4.23 14.47 -33.82
N GLY A 60 4.72 15.37 -34.65
CA GLY A 60 4.74 16.81 -34.38
C GLY A 60 4.34 17.62 -35.62
N ALA A 61 3.86 18.82 -35.41
CA ALA A 61 3.63 19.80 -36.45
C ALA A 61 4.02 21.17 -35.88
N ASN A 62 4.74 21.94 -36.69
CA ASN A 62 5.05 23.33 -36.36
C ASN A 62 4.74 24.24 -37.54
N GLN A 63 4.33 25.46 -37.25
CA GLN A 63 4.16 26.54 -38.21
C GLN A 63 5.04 27.69 -37.78
N THR A 64 5.89 28.17 -38.69
CA THR A 64 6.82 29.24 -38.43
C THR A 64 6.47 30.45 -39.35
N PHE A 65 6.46 31.63 -38.79
CA PHE A 65 6.31 32.90 -39.50
C PHE A 65 7.58 33.70 -39.31
N ASN A 66 8.23 34.08 -40.42
CA ASN A 66 9.43 34.90 -40.38
C ASN A 66 9.05 36.34 -40.84
N GLN A 67 9.51 37.30 -40.10
CA GLN A 67 9.23 38.72 -40.40
C GLN A 67 9.95 39.17 -41.69
N GLU A 68 11.13 38.67 -41.93
CA GLU A 68 11.91 38.92 -43.14
C GLU A 68 12.07 37.62 -43.94
N LYS A 69 11.78 37.70 -45.23
CA LYS A 69 11.91 36.59 -46.17
C LYS A 69 13.13 36.75 -47.05
N ASN A 70 13.80 35.65 -47.29
CA ASN A 70 14.86 35.54 -48.29
C ASN A 70 14.83 34.16 -48.97
N ILE A 71 15.79 33.86 -49.83
CA ILE A 71 15.85 32.58 -50.57
C ILE A 71 15.91 31.34 -49.67
N SER A 72 16.47 31.48 -48.44
CA SER A 72 16.59 30.38 -47.48
C SER A 72 15.58 30.40 -46.36
N THR A 73 14.83 31.51 -46.20
CA THR A 73 13.91 31.72 -45.09
C THR A 73 12.55 32.13 -45.65
N PRO A 74 11.60 31.19 -45.80
CA PRO A 74 10.25 31.48 -46.27
C PRO A 74 9.51 32.36 -45.24
N GLU A 75 8.57 33.20 -45.70
CA GLU A 75 7.72 34.00 -44.81
C GLU A 75 6.87 33.09 -43.91
N LYS A 76 6.33 32.05 -44.47
CA LYS A 76 5.56 31.03 -43.79
C LYS A 76 6.06 29.63 -44.11
N SER A 77 6.26 28.82 -43.10
CA SER A 77 6.57 27.39 -43.27
C SER A 77 5.72 26.53 -42.32
N THR A 78 5.17 25.47 -42.86
CA THR A 78 4.49 24.43 -42.08
C THR A 78 5.28 23.15 -42.21
N THR A 79 5.61 22.49 -41.11
CA THR A 79 6.35 21.25 -41.10
C THR A 79 5.63 20.21 -40.25
N GLY A 80 5.32 19.06 -40.87
CA GLY A 80 4.87 17.87 -40.17
C GLY A 80 6.07 16.95 -39.92
N LEU A 81 6.19 16.38 -38.73
CA LEU A 81 7.29 15.55 -38.27
C LEU A 81 6.78 14.21 -37.77
N ALA A 82 7.41 13.12 -38.18
CA ALA A 82 7.29 11.81 -37.57
C ALA A 82 8.68 11.35 -37.14
N THR A 83 8.88 11.18 -35.82
CA THR A 83 10.21 10.84 -35.28
C THR A 83 10.14 9.51 -34.56
N LEU A 84 10.98 8.55 -34.99
CA LEU A 84 11.21 7.27 -34.32
C LEU A 84 12.57 7.35 -33.62
N ALA A 85 12.58 7.29 -32.28
CA ALA A 85 13.79 7.35 -31.49
C ALA A 85 13.99 6.06 -30.66
N PHE A 86 15.23 5.60 -30.59
CA PHE A 86 15.63 4.43 -29.81
C PHE A 86 16.95 4.69 -29.09
N THR A 87 16.94 4.57 -27.77
CA THR A 87 18.13 4.68 -26.93
C THR A 87 18.89 3.35 -26.93
N VAL A 88 20.04 3.30 -27.58
CA VAL A 88 20.91 2.11 -27.65
C VAL A 88 21.71 1.92 -26.37
N TYR A 89 22.24 3.02 -25.82
CA TYR A 89 23.03 3.01 -24.60
C TYR A 89 22.74 4.28 -23.77
N ASP A 90 22.60 4.14 -22.47
CA ASP A 90 22.24 5.21 -21.54
C ASP A 90 23.14 5.28 -20.29
N GLY A 91 24.39 4.89 -20.44
CA GLY A 91 25.33 4.89 -19.32
C GLY A 91 25.13 3.78 -18.29
N GLY A 92 24.28 2.79 -18.59
CA GLY A 92 23.89 1.70 -17.67
C GLY A 92 22.70 2.05 -16.77
N LYS A 93 21.99 3.16 -17.06
CA LYS A 93 20.79 3.57 -16.34
C LYS A 93 19.69 2.53 -16.47
N ARG A 94 19.49 1.98 -17.68
CA ARG A 94 18.49 0.93 -17.97
C ARG A 94 18.61 -0.27 -17.05
N GLU A 95 19.82 -0.84 -16.97
CA GLU A 95 20.10 -2.03 -16.16
C GLU A 95 19.84 -1.75 -14.68
N ALA A 96 20.34 -0.62 -14.17
CA ALA A 96 20.16 -0.21 -12.79
C ALA A 96 18.67 0.09 -12.47
N SER A 97 17.89 0.65 -13.42
CA SER A 97 16.46 0.88 -13.26
C SER A 97 15.68 -0.44 -13.18
N PHE A 98 16.07 -1.46 -13.95
CA PHE A 98 15.49 -2.79 -13.84
C PHE A 98 15.84 -3.48 -12.53
N GLU A 99 17.09 -3.36 -12.05
CA GLU A 99 17.47 -3.87 -10.74
C GLU A 99 16.66 -3.21 -9.63
N GLN A 100 16.52 -1.88 -9.67
CA GLN A 100 15.74 -1.11 -8.72
C GLN A 100 14.27 -1.59 -8.71
N GLN A 101 13.64 -1.65 -9.88
CA GLN A 101 12.23 -2.01 -9.96
C GLN A 101 11.95 -3.44 -9.53
N LYS A 102 12.83 -4.40 -9.85
CA LYS A 102 12.73 -5.78 -9.35
C LYS A 102 12.83 -5.85 -7.82
N ALA A 103 13.72 -5.07 -7.22
CA ALA A 103 13.86 -4.99 -5.77
C ALA A 103 12.60 -4.37 -5.14
N LEU A 104 12.02 -3.30 -5.73
CA LEU A 104 10.77 -2.68 -5.28
C LEU A 104 9.58 -3.65 -5.34
N ILE A 105 9.46 -4.45 -6.41
CA ILE A 105 8.40 -5.47 -6.52
C ILE A 105 8.53 -6.52 -5.41
N LYS A 106 9.75 -7.00 -5.15
CA LYS A 106 9.98 -7.96 -4.05
C LYS A 106 9.68 -7.33 -2.69
N SER A 107 10.12 -6.09 -2.46
CA SER A 107 9.82 -5.35 -1.23
C SER A 107 8.30 -5.21 -1.03
N ALA A 108 7.56 -4.80 -2.06
CA ALA A 108 6.10 -4.69 -2.00
C ALA A 108 5.42 -6.05 -1.77
N THR A 109 5.94 -7.13 -2.36
CA THR A 109 5.44 -8.51 -2.14
C THR A 109 5.60 -8.94 -0.69
N PHE A 110 6.79 -8.72 -0.09
CA PHE A 110 7.01 -9.03 1.31
C PHE A 110 6.25 -8.11 2.26
N SER A 111 6.08 -6.83 1.90
CA SER A 111 5.25 -5.90 2.65
C SER A 111 3.79 -6.34 2.69
N LEU A 112 3.24 -6.81 1.58
CA LEU A 112 1.89 -7.39 1.53
C LEU A 112 1.79 -8.61 2.45
N ALA A 113 2.74 -9.54 2.38
CA ALA A 113 2.76 -10.71 3.25
C ALA A 113 2.89 -10.34 4.74
N SER A 114 3.68 -9.30 5.06
CA SER A 114 3.80 -8.76 6.43
C SER A 114 2.48 -8.19 6.93
N ILE A 115 1.78 -7.40 6.11
CA ILE A 115 0.47 -6.83 6.46
C ILE A 115 -0.57 -7.94 6.68
N GLN A 116 -0.62 -8.95 5.80
CA GLN A 116 -1.52 -10.10 5.95
C GLN A 116 -1.24 -10.84 7.27
N ASN A 117 0.04 -11.11 7.57
CA ASN A 117 0.43 -11.78 8.80
C ASN A 117 0.05 -10.98 10.05
N ASN A 118 0.28 -9.67 10.06
CA ASN A 118 -0.06 -8.80 11.19
C ASN A 118 -1.58 -8.75 11.42
N ILE A 119 -2.38 -8.61 10.36
CA ILE A 119 -3.84 -8.63 10.48
C ILE A 119 -4.34 -9.98 11.00
N SER A 120 -3.76 -11.09 10.53
CA SER A 120 -4.10 -12.42 11.04
C SER A 120 -3.76 -12.57 12.53
N LEU A 121 -2.61 -12.05 12.97
CA LEU A 121 -2.23 -12.03 14.39
C LEU A 121 -3.19 -11.17 15.23
N ASP A 122 -3.60 -10.01 14.73
CA ASP A 122 -4.58 -9.15 15.40
C ASP A 122 -5.93 -9.85 15.54
N VAL A 123 -6.41 -10.52 14.49
CA VAL A 123 -7.66 -11.31 14.54
C VAL A 123 -7.57 -12.42 15.60
N ILE A 124 -6.47 -13.18 15.62
CA ILE A 124 -6.25 -14.23 16.62
C ILE A 124 -6.28 -13.64 18.04
N TYR A 125 -5.56 -12.54 18.25
CA TYR A 125 -5.49 -11.87 19.54
C TYR A 125 -6.88 -11.43 20.01
N TYR A 126 -7.63 -10.70 19.18
CA TYR A 126 -8.96 -10.20 19.55
C TYR A 126 -10.00 -11.31 19.69
N TYR A 127 -9.92 -12.38 18.89
CA TYR A 127 -10.78 -13.55 19.03
C TYR A 127 -10.63 -14.19 20.43
N TYR A 128 -9.42 -14.49 20.86
CA TYR A 128 -9.20 -15.11 22.17
C TYR A 128 -9.45 -14.12 23.33
N ASN A 129 -9.18 -12.84 23.13
CA ASN A 129 -9.51 -11.82 24.11
C ASN A 129 -11.02 -11.69 24.29
N TYR A 130 -11.81 -11.77 23.24
CA TYR A 130 -13.27 -11.82 23.29
C TYR A 130 -13.75 -13.01 24.13
N LEU A 131 -13.27 -14.22 23.84
CA LEU A 131 -13.65 -15.43 24.58
C LEU A 131 -13.27 -15.37 26.05
N SER A 132 -12.09 -14.85 26.38
CA SER A 132 -11.63 -14.64 27.76
C SER A 132 -12.53 -13.63 28.49
N THR A 133 -12.84 -12.51 27.87
CA THR A 133 -13.73 -11.49 28.46
C THR A 133 -15.15 -12.01 28.65
N LEU A 134 -15.66 -12.79 27.68
CA LEU A 134 -16.98 -13.43 27.79
C LEU A 134 -17.03 -14.39 28.98
N SER A 135 -16.00 -15.22 29.18
CA SER A 135 -15.89 -16.12 30.33
C SER A 135 -15.82 -15.36 31.64
N SER A 136 -15.11 -14.22 31.69
CA SER A 136 -15.06 -13.34 32.85
C SER A 136 -16.45 -12.75 33.16
N LYS A 137 -17.20 -12.34 32.13
CA LYS A 137 -18.58 -11.85 32.30
C LYS A 137 -19.51 -12.95 32.83
N GLU A 138 -19.43 -14.17 32.28
CA GLU A 138 -20.19 -15.33 32.77
C GLU A 138 -19.91 -15.59 34.26
N SER A 139 -18.62 -15.61 34.69
CA SER A 139 -18.21 -15.78 36.09
C SER A 139 -18.69 -14.66 37.00
N THR A 140 -18.57 -13.38 36.55
CA THR A 140 -19.02 -12.21 37.30
C THR A 140 -20.56 -12.20 37.43
N THR A 141 -21.30 -12.67 36.43
CA THR A 141 -22.75 -12.85 36.49
C THR A 141 -23.16 -13.87 37.56
N GLN A 142 -22.44 -15.00 37.64
CA GLN A 142 -22.65 -16.00 38.70
C GLN A 142 -22.37 -15.43 40.10
N LYS A 143 -21.27 -14.64 40.23
CA LYS A 143 -20.95 -13.92 41.48
C LYS A 143 -22.09 -12.97 41.86
N MET A 144 -22.65 -12.23 40.91
CA MET A 144 -23.80 -11.35 41.15
C MET A 144 -25.00 -12.12 41.71
N GLN A 145 -25.36 -13.27 41.12
CA GLN A 145 -26.45 -14.10 41.60
C GLN A 145 -26.22 -14.61 43.03
N GLN A 146 -24.98 -14.98 43.38
CA GLN A 146 -24.61 -15.38 44.75
C GLN A 146 -24.78 -14.23 45.75
N LEU A 147 -24.30 -13.04 45.41
CA LEU A 147 -24.42 -11.85 46.25
C LEU A 147 -25.91 -11.45 46.46
N GLU A 148 -26.74 -11.56 45.44
CA GLU A 148 -28.17 -11.29 45.57
C GLU A 148 -28.87 -12.31 46.46
N ALA A 149 -28.52 -13.58 46.36
CA ALA A 149 -29.06 -14.62 47.27
C ALA A 149 -28.57 -14.38 48.70
N GLU A 150 -27.34 -13.96 48.91
CA GLU A 150 -26.79 -13.61 50.24
C GLU A 150 -27.47 -12.38 50.82
N ARG A 151 -27.70 -11.31 50.01
CA ARG A 151 -28.46 -10.14 50.43
C ARG A 151 -29.84 -10.55 50.93
N TYR A 152 -30.59 -11.39 50.17
CA TYR A 152 -31.89 -11.86 50.59
C TYR A 152 -31.88 -12.62 51.93
N ARG A 153 -30.83 -13.42 52.15
CA ARG A 153 -30.64 -14.15 53.42
C ARG A 153 -30.37 -13.18 54.57
N LEU A 154 -29.49 -12.20 54.40
CA LEU A 154 -29.14 -11.20 55.41
C LEU A 154 -30.31 -10.25 55.73
N GLU A 155 -31.14 -9.89 54.74
CA GLU A 155 -32.38 -9.12 54.99
C GLU A 155 -33.31 -9.85 55.95
N LYS A 156 -33.47 -11.18 55.83
CA LYS A 156 -34.23 -11.99 56.79
C LYS A 156 -33.60 -12.02 58.17
N PHE A 157 -32.28 -12.18 58.30
CA PHE A 157 -31.58 -12.17 59.58
C PHE A 157 -31.68 -10.80 60.24
N LEU A 158 -31.60 -9.73 59.50
CA LEU A 158 -31.75 -8.38 60.02
C LEU A 158 -33.17 -8.17 60.56
N SER A 159 -34.21 -8.67 59.90
CA SER A 159 -35.60 -8.53 60.31
C SER A 159 -35.92 -9.19 61.66
N VAL A 160 -35.14 -10.20 62.04
CA VAL A 160 -35.26 -10.88 63.36
C VAL A 160 -34.20 -10.45 64.38
N GLY A 161 -33.39 -9.40 64.02
CA GLY A 161 -32.38 -8.84 64.91
C GLY A 161 -31.08 -9.66 65.09
N SER A 162 -30.86 -10.67 64.21
CA SER A 162 -29.70 -11.57 64.28
C SER A 162 -28.41 -11.03 63.72
N ILE A 163 -28.48 -9.94 62.93
CA ILE A 163 -27.32 -9.26 62.33
C ILE A 163 -27.45 -7.73 62.44
N THR A 164 -26.38 -7.01 62.17
CA THR A 164 -26.33 -5.54 62.10
C THR A 164 -26.69 -5.02 60.69
N ALA A 165 -27.19 -3.79 60.61
CA ALA A 165 -27.39 -3.12 59.31
C ALA A 165 -26.10 -2.98 58.47
N ASP A 166 -24.99 -2.87 59.16
CA ASP A 166 -23.65 -2.75 58.54
C ASP A 166 -23.29 -3.97 57.73
N GLU A 167 -23.63 -5.19 58.15
CA GLU A 167 -23.37 -6.42 57.40
C GLU A 167 -24.16 -6.47 56.12
N LEU A 168 -25.45 -6.08 56.14
CA LEU A 168 -26.26 -5.97 54.93
C LEU A 168 -25.71 -4.92 53.99
N GLN A 169 -25.27 -3.75 54.52
CA GLN A 169 -24.73 -2.66 53.70
C GLN A 169 -23.45 -3.07 52.95
N LYS A 170 -22.58 -3.91 53.54
CA LYS A 170 -21.40 -4.45 52.88
C LYS A 170 -21.75 -5.28 51.63
N ILE A 171 -22.78 -6.13 51.76
CA ILE A 171 -23.23 -6.95 50.60
C ILE A 171 -23.86 -6.07 49.53
N VAL A 172 -24.69 -5.07 49.91
CA VAL A 172 -25.27 -4.12 48.94
C VAL A 172 -24.14 -3.39 48.18
N SER A 173 -23.11 -2.90 48.89
CA SER A 173 -21.96 -2.27 48.25
C SER A 173 -21.20 -3.20 47.28
N SER A 174 -21.08 -4.51 47.63
CA SER A 174 -20.45 -5.52 46.75
C SER A 174 -21.26 -5.79 45.53
N ILE A 175 -22.61 -5.76 45.66
CA ILE A 175 -23.56 -5.90 44.51
C ILE A 175 -23.35 -4.73 43.54
N GLU A 176 -23.36 -3.48 44.04
CA GLU A 176 -23.18 -2.30 43.21
C GLU A 176 -21.80 -2.29 42.51
N GLN A 177 -20.74 -2.68 43.19
CA GLN A 177 -19.43 -2.85 42.55
C GLN A 177 -19.45 -3.91 41.45
N THR A 178 -20.11 -5.05 41.71
CA THR A 178 -20.20 -6.14 40.70
C THR A 178 -21.04 -5.72 39.46
N LYS A 179 -22.04 -4.85 39.64
CA LYS A 179 -22.75 -4.22 38.50
C LYS A 179 -21.82 -3.37 37.64
N VAL A 180 -20.99 -2.54 38.26
CA VAL A 180 -19.98 -1.72 37.56
C VAL A 180 -18.99 -2.62 36.81
N ASP A 181 -18.55 -3.72 37.44
CA ASP A 181 -17.65 -4.70 36.79
C ASP A 181 -18.33 -5.32 35.55
N LEU A 182 -19.60 -5.71 35.62
CA LEU A 182 -20.36 -6.25 34.48
C LEU A 182 -20.50 -5.24 33.35
N LEU A 183 -20.81 -3.96 33.64
CA LEU A 183 -20.89 -2.91 32.64
C LEU A 183 -19.52 -2.67 31.96
N THR A 184 -18.44 -2.74 32.71
CA THR A 184 -17.07 -2.62 32.18
C THR A 184 -16.75 -3.77 31.23
N LEU A 185 -17.13 -5.01 31.58
CA LEU A 185 -16.94 -6.18 30.74
C LEU A 185 -17.78 -6.08 29.46
N ASP A 186 -19.01 -5.59 29.54
CA ASP A 186 -19.87 -5.35 28.37
C ASP A 186 -19.25 -4.32 27.42
N ASN A 187 -18.77 -3.20 27.93
CA ASN A 187 -18.09 -2.20 27.13
C ASN A 187 -16.81 -2.77 26.49
N THR A 188 -16.07 -3.61 27.20
CA THR A 188 -14.89 -4.28 26.65
C THR A 188 -15.25 -5.23 25.52
N LEU A 189 -16.30 -6.04 25.68
CA LEU A 189 -16.78 -6.94 24.62
C LEU A 189 -17.21 -6.15 23.36
N ASN A 190 -17.94 -5.05 23.55
CA ASN A 190 -18.36 -4.19 22.43
C ASN A 190 -17.14 -3.60 21.70
N ASN A 191 -16.13 -3.12 22.43
CA ASN A 191 -14.91 -2.59 21.82
C ASN A 191 -14.13 -3.66 21.04
N ILE A 192 -14.06 -4.88 21.57
CA ILE A 192 -13.42 -6.01 20.87
C ILE A 192 -14.22 -6.37 19.62
N SER A 193 -15.56 -6.44 19.70
CA SER A 193 -16.43 -6.70 18.55
C SER A 193 -16.23 -5.66 17.44
N ASN A 194 -16.25 -4.37 17.78
CA ASN A 194 -16.02 -3.30 16.81
C ASN A 194 -14.62 -3.40 16.17
N THR A 195 -13.61 -3.85 16.93
CA THR A 195 -12.27 -4.06 16.38
C THR A 195 -12.23 -5.26 15.43
N LEU A 196 -12.92 -6.36 15.78
CA LEU A 196 -13.04 -7.52 14.90
C LEU A 196 -13.82 -7.16 13.62
N GLU A 197 -14.89 -6.37 13.72
CA GLU A 197 -15.63 -5.84 12.57
C GLU A 197 -14.70 -5.02 11.64
N TYR A 198 -13.89 -4.12 12.23
CA TYR A 198 -12.90 -3.37 11.46
C TYR A 198 -11.88 -4.29 10.75
N LEU A 199 -11.41 -5.35 11.43
CA LEU A 199 -10.42 -6.28 10.88
C LEU A 199 -11.01 -7.19 9.78
N THR A 200 -12.27 -7.56 9.88
CA THR A 200 -12.94 -8.50 8.97
C THR A 200 -13.84 -7.82 7.93
N GLY A 201 -14.17 -6.54 8.17
CA GLY A 201 -15.00 -5.72 7.27
C GLY A 201 -16.51 -5.96 7.40
N GLN A 202 -16.97 -6.75 8.39
CA GLN A 202 -18.39 -7.01 8.63
C GLN A 202 -18.67 -7.32 10.10
N GLU A 203 -19.92 -7.10 10.54
CA GLU A 203 -20.36 -7.43 11.90
C GLU A 203 -20.30 -8.95 12.14
N ILE A 204 -19.70 -9.36 13.26
CA ILE A 204 -19.43 -10.76 13.57
C ILE A 204 -19.94 -11.11 14.97
N ILE A 205 -20.60 -12.26 15.06
CA ILE A 205 -20.86 -12.95 16.33
C ILE A 205 -19.78 -14.02 16.50
N VAL A 206 -18.92 -13.85 17.53
CA VAL A 206 -17.80 -14.78 17.79
C VAL A 206 -18.34 -16.09 18.35
N GLU A 207 -18.07 -17.19 17.63
CA GLU A 207 -18.40 -18.55 18.10
C GLU A 207 -17.21 -19.20 18.81
N LYS A 208 -17.50 -19.97 19.89
CA LYS A 208 -16.54 -20.82 20.57
C LYS A 208 -16.25 -22.04 19.68
N GLY A 209 -15.04 -22.59 19.73
CA GLY A 209 -14.76 -23.89 19.10
C GLY A 209 -13.41 -24.02 18.39
N SER A 210 -12.64 -22.96 18.24
CA SER A 210 -11.29 -23.03 17.67
C SER A 210 -10.25 -23.25 18.77
N THR A 211 -9.36 -24.21 18.56
CA THR A 211 -8.23 -24.50 19.48
C THR A 211 -6.92 -24.26 18.77
N LEU A 212 -5.98 -23.60 19.46
CA LEU A 212 -4.61 -23.46 18.96
C LEU A 212 -3.88 -24.80 19.11
N VAL A 213 -3.37 -25.30 18.00
CA VAL A 213 -2.50 -26.48 18.00
C VAL A 213 -1.05 -25.98 17.94
N PHE A 214 -0.29 -26.22 19.01
CA PHE A 214 1.15 -25.96 19.00
C PHE A 214 1.83 -26.93 18.04
N LYS A 215 2.49 -26.37 17.00
CA LYS A 215 3.46 -27.14 16.21
C LYS A 215 4.85 -26.82 16.75
N ASP A 216 5.68 -27.85 16.93
CA ASP A 216 7.09 -27.63 17.26
C ASP A 216 7.72 -26.69 16.23
N ALA A 217 8.37 -25.65 16.71
CA ALA A 217 9.09 -24.71 15.84
C ALA A 217 10.16 -25.49 15.07
N LYS A 218 10.20 -25.32 13.74
CA LYS A 218 11.30 -25.86 12.94
C LYS A 218 12.60 -25.20 13.42
N LYS A 219 13.69 -25.95 13.40
CA LYS A 219 15.03 -25.54 13.85
C LYS A 219 15.57 -24.29 13.14
N GLU A 220 15.05 -23.95 11.96
CA GLU A 220 15.34 -22.73 11.22
C GLU A 220 14.13 -21.79 11.32
N GLU A 221 14.29 -20.69 12.03
CA GLU A 221 13.27 -19.64 12.06
C GLU A 221 13.27 -18.92 10.70
N PRO A 222 12.14 -18.93 9.96
CA PRO A 222 12.05 -18.16 8.74
C PRO A 222 12.18 -16.66 9.07
N LYS A 223 12.96 -15.94 8.26
CA LYS A 223 13.04 -14.47 8.41
C LYS A 223 11.65 -13.84 8.32
N ARG A 224 11.38 -12.86 9.15
CA ARG A 224 10.12 -12.11 9.15
C ARG A 224 9.97 -11.37 7.82
N PHE A 225 8.73 -11.26 7.34
CA PHE A 225 8.42 -10.61 6.06
C PHE A 225 8.77 -9.12 6.03
N ASP A 226 8.64 -8.40 7.14
CA ASP A 226 9.03 -6.99 7.24
C ASP A 226 10.55 -6.81 7.07
N ILE A 227 11.36 -7.72 7.63
CA ILE A 227 12.82 -7.73 7.44
C ILE A 227 13.17 -8.03 5.97
N LEU A 228 12.49 -9.03 5.37
CA LEU A 228 12.70 -9.34 3.96
C LEU A 228 12.31 -8.16 3.04
N ALA A 229 11.24 -7.44 3.37
CA ALA A 229 10.83 -6.23 2.66
C ALA A 229 11.90 -5.14 2.76
N LEU A 230 12.48 -4.94 3.95
CA LEU A 230 13.54 -3.96 4.18
C LEU A 230 14.82 -4.33 3.43
N GLU A 231 15.25 -5.60 3.46
CA GLU A 231 16.41 -6.08 2.69
C GLU A 231 16.26 -5.79 1.18
N GLN A 232 15.04 -5.94 0.63
CA GLN A 232 14.79 -5.59 -0.78
C GLN A 232 14.74 -4.06 -0.99
N SER A 233 14.29 -3.28 -0.02
CA SER A 233 14.34 -1.82 -0.05
C SER A 233 15.81 -1.33 -0.10
N ILE A 234 16.70 -1.94 0.68
CA ILE A 234 18.16 -1.68 0.64
C ILE A 234 18.71 -1.96 -0.76
N GLN A 235 18.32 -3.08 -1.41
CA GLN A 235 18.76 -3.36 -2.78
C GLN A 235 18.23 -2.32 -3.79
N SER A 236 17.03 -1.82 -3.59
CA SER A 236 16.44 -0.75 -4.40
C SER A 236 17.24 0.55 -4.30
N THR A 237 17.57 1.01 -3.09
CA THR A 237 18.38 2.23 -2.88
C THR A 237 19.81 2.08 -3.39
N LYS A 238 20.37 0.88 -3.30
CA LYS A 238 21.66 0.56 -3.91
C LYS A 238 21.64 0.69 -5.44
N ALA A 239 20.57 0.22 -6.08
CA ALA A 239 20.37 0.37 -7.52
C ALA A 239 20.14 1.85 -7.90
N GLU A 240 19.43 2.61 -7.08
CA GLU A 240 19.25 4.05 -7.26
C GLU A 240 20.58 4.82 -7.26
N ALA A 241 21.51 4.45 -6.39
CA ALA A 241 22.86 5.02 -6.40
C ALA A 241 23.63 4.72 -7.71
N LYS A 242 23.36 3.56 -8.35
CA LYS A 242 23.90 3.26 -9.69
C LYS A 242 23.24 4.14 -10.76
N ILE A 243 21.92 4.35 -10.70
CA ILE A 243 21.17 5.22 -11.61
C ILE A 243 21.73 6.65 -11.54
N ALA A 244 21.98 7.17 -10.34
CA ALA A 244 22.50 8.51 -10.13
C ALA A 244 23.91 8.73 -10.71
N LYS A 245 24.69 7.66 -10.91
CA LYS A 245 26.01 7.68 -11.56
C LYS A 245 25.96 7.61 -13.09
N ALA A 246 24.86 7.17 -13.68
CA ALA A 246 24.73 6.95 -15.11
C ALA A 246 24.97 8.22 -15.96
N PRO A 247 24.56 9.45 -15.56
CA PRO A 247 24.78 10.67 -16.34
C PRO A 247 26.28 11.06 -16.52
N ASN A 248 27.19 10.43 -15.79
CA ASN A 248 28.65 10.59 -16.03
C ASN A 248 29.17 9.82 -17.25
N ARG A 249 28.33 9.05 -17.91
CA ARG A 249 28.63 8.23 -19.08
C ARG A 249 27.88 8.73 -20.30
N PRO A 250 28.35 8.45 -21.52
CA PRO A 250 27.68 8.86 -22.73
C PRO A 250 26.33 8.18 -22.90
N THR A 251 25.41 8.83 -23.59
CA THR A 251 24.14 8.29 -24.10
C THR A 251 24.23 8.18 -25.61
N ILE A 252 23.76 7.07 -26.18
CA ILE A 252 23.73 6.83 -27.63
C ILE A 252 22.29 6.59 -28.05
N ILE A 253 21.81 7.40 -28.99
CA ILE A 253 20.44 7.35 -29.50
C ILE A 253 20.49 7.21 -31.03
N ILE A 254 19.69 6.31 -31.57
CA ILE A 254 19.36 6.26 -33.00
C ILE A 254 18.02 6.95 -33.17
N GLN A 255 17.95 7.88 -34.11
CA GLN A 255 16.74 8.63 -34.40
C GLN A 255 16.52 8.66 -35.92
N ASP A 256 15.30 8.34 -36.35
CA ASP A 256 14.83 8.47 -37.72
C ASP A 256 13.71 9.50 -37.72
N THR A 257 13.86 10.56 -38.51
CA THR A 257 12.90 11.66 -38.61
C THR A 257 12.45 11.82 -40.06
N TYR A 258 11.17 11.57 -40.28
CA TYR A 258 10.49 11.93 -41.53
C TYR A 258 9.85 13.30 -41.37
N SER A 259 10.18 14.21 -42.28
CA SER A 259 9.67 15.58 -42.28
C SER A 259 8.92 15.83 -43.58
N GLN A 260 7.73 16.40 -43.46
CA GLN A 260 6.93 16.90 -44.60
C GLN A 260 6.88 18.40 -44.49
N TYR A 261 7.23 19.09 -45.59
CA TYR A 261 7.32 20.54 -45.65
C TYR A 261 6.25 21.15 -46.55
N ASP A 262 5.74 22.30 -46.14
CA ASP A 262 4.93 23.19 -46.95
C ASP A 262 5.47 24.60 -46.77
N PHE A 263 6.10 25.14 -47.79
CA PHE A 263 6.78 26.43 -47.79
C PHE A 263 6.11 27.37 -48.74
N ASP A 264 5.88 28.61 -48.30
CA ASP A 264 5.48 29.71 -49.13
C ASP A 264 6.73 30.41 -49.74
N TYR A 265 7.26 29.82 -50.79
CA TYR A 265 8.40 30.37 -51.54
C TYR A 265 7.93 31.18 -52.74
N PRO A 266 8.51 32.38 -52.97
CA PRO A 266 8.18 33.18 -54.15
C PRO A 266 8.78 32.68 -55.46
N VAL A 267 9.69 31.69 -55.46
CA VAL A 267 10.35 31.19 -56.69
C VAL A 267 10.67 29.71 -56.57
N ALA A 268 10.22 28.94 -57.52
CA ALA A 268 10.42 27.50 -57.67
C ALA A 268 11.86 27.16 -58.08
N THR A 269 12.72 26.85 -57.11
CA THR A 269 13.94 26.15 -57.38
C THR A 269 14.17 25.12 -56.27
N ASN A 270 13.96 23.83 -56.59
CA ASN A 270 14.12 22.67 -55.71
C ASN A 270 13.25 22.72 -54.45
N ASN A 271 11.95 22.64 -54.59
CA ASN A 271 11.07 22.43 -53.41
C ASN A 271 11.35 21.06 -52.83
N LEU A 272 11.91 21.08 -51.61
CA LEU A 272 11.99 19.87 -50.79
C LEU A 272 10.62 19.66 -50.14
N ASP A 273 9.82 18.73 -50.69
CA ASP A 273 8.49 18.43 -50.17
C ASP A 273 8.58 17.55 -48.92
N HIS A 274 9.56 16.68 -48.87
CA HIS A 274 9.77 15.77 -47.75
C HIS A 274 11.25 15.36 -47.59
N GLN A 275 11.63 14.97 -46.42
CA GLN A 275 12.97 14.46 -46.13
C GLN A 275 12.91 13.38 -45.07
N ASN A 276 13.69 12.32 -45.24
CA ASN A 276 13.96 11.34 -44.20
C ASN A 276 15.42 11.47 -43.75
N THR A 277 15.62 11.55 -42.42
CA THR A 277 16.93 11.76 -41.81
C THR A 277 17.16 10.76 -40.71
N ILE A 278 18.15 9.85 -40.90
CA ILE A 278 18.60 8.92 -39.88
C ILE A 278 19.83 9.48 -39.21
N GLN A 279 19.80 9.57 -37.88
CA GLN A 279 20.91 10.13 -37.08
C GLN A 279 21.34 9.15 -35.97
N LEU A 280 22.65 9.06 -35.76
CA LEU A 280 23.24 8.48 -34.57
C LEU A 280 23.73 9.64 -33.68
N LEU A 281 23.10 9.82 -32.56
CA LEU A 281 23.42 10.89 -31.60
C LEU A 281 24.19 10.31 -30.45
N LEU A 282 25.37 10.91 -30.14
CA LEU A 282 26.15 10.64 -28.96
C LEU A 282 26.16 11.92 -28.12
N GLU A 283 25.60 11.83 -26.94
CA GLU A 283 25.57 12.91 -25.95
C GLU A 283 26.38 12.50 -24.73
N TRP A 284 27.40 13.32 -24.35
CA TRP A 284 28.21 13.09 -23.18
C TRP A 284 28.44 14.41 -22.44
N LYS A 285 27.90 14.50 -21.25
CA LYS A 285 28.13 15.63 -20.36
C LYS A 285 29.47 15.46 -19.66
N ILE A 286 30.49 16.12 -20.19
CA ILE A 286 31.90 16.01 -19.70
C ILE A 286 32.06 16.82 -18.40
N PHE A 287 31.35 17.94 -18.27
CA PHE A 287 31.48 18.84 -17.13
C PHE A 287 30.14 19.48 -16.75
N ASP A 288 29.81 19.44 -15.46
CA ASP A 288 28.55 19.98 -14.90
C ASP A 288 28.74 20.62 -13.51
N PHE A 289 29.90 21.15 -13.24
CA PHE A 289 30.28 21.75 -11.95
C PHE A 289 30.08 20.80 -10.74
N GLY A 290 30.15 19.50 -10.95
CA GLY A 290 30.04 18.49 -9.91
C GLY A 290 28.61 18.09 -9.54
N SER A 291 27.59 18.59 -10.25
CA SER A 291 26.17 18.29 -9.97
C SER A 291 25.89 16.78 -9.98
N THR A 292 26.31 16.07 -11.04
CA THR A 292 26.11 14.61 -11.12
C THR A 292 26.85 13.87 -10.02
N SER A 293 28.07 14.30 -9.68
CA SER A 293 28.87 13.69 -8.59
C SER A 293 28.18 13.88 -7.22
N ALA A 294 27.66 15.09 -6.95
CA ALA A 294 26.95 15.39 -5.72
C ALA A 294 25.65 14.57 -5.60
N ASN A 295 24.88 14.46 -6.69
CA ASN A 295 23.67 13.64 -6.73
C ASN A 295 23.99 12.13 -6.50
N ALA A 296 25.05 11.63 -7.12
CA ALA A 296 25.51 10.26 -6.92
C ALA A 296 25.97 10.01 -5.47
N GLN A 297 26.66 10.98 -4.86
CA GLN A 297 27.06 10.91 -3.45
C GLN A 297 25.84 10.96 -2.52
N ALA A 298 24.84 11.82 -2.79
CA ALA A 298 23.61 11.88 -2.01
C ALA A 298 22.83 10.56 -2.07
N ALA A 299 22.68 9.97 -3.27
CA ALA A 299 22.03 8.67 -3.43
C ALA A 299 22.80 7.53 -2.74
N TYR A 300 24.14 7.59 -2.72
CA TYR A 300 24.95 6.63 -1.98
C TYR A 300 24.81 6.77 -0.47
N LEU A 301 24.76 8.01 0.06
CA LEU A 301 24.51 8.25 1.47
C LEU A 301 23.08 7.82 1.89
N ASN A 302 22.10 8.00 1.03
CA ASN A 302 20.74 7.46 1.23
C ASN A 302 20.75 5.93 1.32
N TYR A 303 21.53 5.26 0.46
CA TYR A 303 21.70 3.81 0.58
C TYR A 303 22.29 3.43 1.96
N LEU A 304 23.37 4.10 2.39
CA LEU A 304 23.99 3.83 3.71
C LEU A 304 23.09 4.15 4.89
N SER A 305 22.11 5.04 4.74
CA SER A 305 21.17 5.39 5.82
C SER A 305 20.11 4.32 6.08
N VAL A 306 19.89 3.39 5.14
CA VAL A 306 18.91 2.30 5.25
C VAL A 306 19.57 0.92 5.37
N ASP A 307 20.88 0.80 5.16
CA ASP A 307 21.68 -0.41 5.35
C ASP A 307 22.05 -0.57 6.84
#